data_9c5ced5f83b75b1a1b7bccb6aa7beed2
#
_entry.id   9c5ced5f83b75b1a1b7bccb6aa7beed2
#
_cell.length_a   1.000
_cell.length_b   1.000
_cell.length_c   1.000
_cell.angle_alpha   90.00
_cell.angle_beta   90.00
_cell.angle_gamma   90.00
#
_symmetry.space_group_name_H-M   'P 1'
#
loop_
_entity.id
_entity.type
_entity.pdbx_description
1 polymer ?
#
loop_
_entity_poly.entity_id
_entity_poly.type
_entity_poly.pdbx_seq_one_letter_code
_entity_poly.pdbx_strand_id
1 'polypeptide(L)'
;GQSKPVLVCWMGEKLVAEANKLFTQNHIPHFASPESSVEAFAYLATYYQNQQLLMQVPGPRAKHSEPDREGAELIIESLLSENRTLLTITESKALLHAFDIPFTRSIECHSANEALVAAESLGFPIAMKIHSPDISHKSDVGGVRLNIGSAQLIRHTYHQLVEEVGHKYPDANISGVTIEPMYISPHGRELLIGVSRDPVFGPVITFGSGGKQVEILRDSAVALPPLNTFLIEQIINKTKVASLLKDFRDMPAIKMSALIKVLRRVSEMVCELPQIQALDINPLVADENGVMSLDARIVVGKQPPSHDHYSHMAIHPYPAHLESKFQLADGTTITIRPIRPEDAEIEQSFVRKLSAKSKYFRFMRSVNELTQEMLVRFTQLDYHRELALIGVVDQDGEEVEVGVTRYAMNPDGKSCEFAVIVADEWQRKGIGSHLMNTLMDAARQRGFQTMDGEILADNHNMLGLVKSLGFQFHTSPDDPSVKVAEKRL
;
A
#
# COMPACT_ATOMS: atom_id res chain seq x y z
N GLY A 1 7.08 26.11 20.23
CA GLY A 1 7.81 25.02 20.89
C GLY A 1 6.83 24.00 21.41
N GLN A 2 6.93 22.76 20.97
CA GLN A 2 6.11 21.67 21.51
C GLN A 2 6.46 21.49 22.98
N SER A 3 5.51 21.71 23.89
CA SER A 3 5.70 21.40 25.31
C SER A 3 5.71 19.88 25.47
N LYS A 4 6.77 19.36 26.09
CA LYS A 4 6.84 17.93 26.45
C LYS A 4 5.71 17.61 27.44
N PRO A 5 4.98 16.50 27.29
CA PRO A 5 3.99 16.09 28.26
C PRO A 5 4.67 15.80 29.60
N VAL A 6 4.08 16.31 30.68
CA VAL A 6 4.55 16.09 32.05
C VAL A 6 3.49 15.26 32.77
N LEU A 7 3.87 14.07 33.21
CA LEU A 7 3.04 13.19 34.03
C LEU A 7 3.69 13.08 35.41
N VAL A 8 2.93 13.31 36.47
CA VAL A 8 3.43 13.29 37.83
C VAL A 8 2.99 11.99 38.50
N CYS A 9 3.94 11.27 39.08
CA CYS A 9 3.66 10.17 39.98
C CYS A 9 4.07 10.55 41.40
N TRP A 10 3.09 10.61 42.31
CA TRP A 10 3.35 10.89 43.71
C TRP A 10 2.57 9.91 44.59
N MET A 11 3.30 8.95 45.14
CA MET A 11 2.71 7.88 45.94
C MET A 11 2.37 8.35 47.38
N GLY A 12 1.26 7.86 47.89
CA GLY A 12 0.77 8.13 49.25
C GLY A 12 -0.58 8.87 49.25
N GLU A 13 -1.59 8.33 49.89
CA GLU A 13 -2.95 8.85 49.82
C GLU A 13 -3.12 10.12 50.71
N LYS A 14 -2.86 10.01 52.02
CA LYS A 14 -3.15 11.10 52.96
C LYS A 14 -2.08 12.17 53.03
N LEU A 15 -0.82 11.79 52.93
CA LEU A 15 0.31 12.71 53.00
C LEU A 15 0.48 13.61 51.78
N VAL A 16 -0.05 13.19 50.66
CA VAL A 16 0.07 13.92 49.36
C VAL A 16 -1.23 14.54 48.89
N ALA A 17 -2.29 14.48 49.68
CA ALA A 17 -3.63 14.94 49.28
C ALA A 17 -3.66 16.43 48.89
N GLU A 18 -2.91 17.30 49.57
CA GLU A 18 -2.82 18.73 49.20
C GLU A 18 -2.07 18.95 47.89
N ALA A 19 -0.98 18.21 47.67
CA ALA A 19 -0.23 18.27 46.44
C ALA A 19 -1.10 17.80 45.24
N ASN A 20 -1.84 16.72 45.41
CA ASN A 20 -2.77 16.22 44.38
C ASN A 20 -3.86 17.23 44.03
N LYS A 21 -4.37 18.01 45.03
CA LYS A 21 -5.29 19.10 44.76
C LYS A 21 -4.66 20.21 43.90
N LEU A 22 -3.40 20.54 44.18
CA LEU A 22 -2.67 21.56 43.41
C LEU A 22 -2.43 21.08 41.96
N PHE A 23 -2.09 19.79 41.75
CA PHE A 23 -1.97 19.22 40.39
C PHE A 23 -3.28 19.27 39.63
N THR A 24 -4.40 18.88 40.28
CA THR A 24 -5.73 18.96 39.66
C THR A 24 -6.11 20.40 39.30
N GLN A 25 -5.88 21.35 40.19
CA GLN A 25 -6.19 22.76 39.97
C GLN A 25 -5.37 23.41 38.84
N ASN A 26 -4.16 22.92 38.61
CA ASN A 26 -3.28 23.35 37.52
C ASN A 26 -3.34 22.45 36.28
N HIS A 27 -4.32 21.56 36.19
CA HIS A 27 -4.49 20.63 35.07
C HIS A 27 -3.25 19.78 34.78
N ILE A 28 -2.48 19.41 35.80
CA ILE A 28 -1.32 18.53 35.68
C ILE A 28 -1.77 17.10 35.96
N PRO A 29 -1.67 16.19 34.97
CA PRO A 29 -2.00 14.77 35.17
C PRO A 29 -1.11 14.16 36.27
N HIS A 30 -1.75 13.52 37.26
CA HIS A 30 -1.04 12.89 38.37
C HIS A 30 -1.62 11.50 38.66
N PHE A 31 -0.76 10.61 39.09
CA PHE A 31 -1.05 9.19 39.27
C PHE A 31 -0.59 8.72 40.65
N ALA A 32 -1.31 7.74 41.19
CA ALA A 32 -1.01 7.18 42.51
C ALA A 32 0.12 6.14 42.45
N SER A 33 0.44 5.60 41.29
CA SER A 33 1.52 4.62 41.12
C SER A 33 2.37 4.93 39.87
N PRO A 34 3.65 4.50 39.85
CA PRO A 34 4.53 4.61 38.70
C PRO A 34 3.99 3.86 37.49
N GLU A 35 3.37 2.69 37.68
CA GLU A 35 2.80 1.85 36.64
C GLU A 35 1.72 2.60 35.87
N SER A 36 0.77 3.23 36.60
CA SER A 36 -0.31 4.02 35.99
C SER A 36 0.23 5.22 35.23
N SER A 37 1.29 5.86 35.71
CA SER A 37 1.95 6.97 35.01
C SER A 37 2.62 6.51 33.71
N VAL A 38 3.31 5.37 33.75
CA VAL A 38 3.95 4.78 32.55
C VAL A 38 2.90 4.31 31.55
N GLU A 39 1.80 3.71 32.01
CA GLU A 39 0.69 3.29 31.17
C GLU A 39 0.04 4.49 30.46
N ALA A 40 -0.23 5.56 31.19
CA ALA A 40 -0.74 6.80 30.58
C ALA A 40 0.22 7.40 29.55
N PHE A 41 1.52 7.34 29.81
CA PHE A 41 2.53 7.75 28.82
C PHE A 41 2.53 6.85 27.60
N ALA A 42 2.39 5.53 27.77
CA ALA A 42 2.28 4.56 26.66
C ALA A 42 1.07 4.84 25.79
N TYR A 43 -0.09 5.18 26.39
CA TYR A 43 -1.28 5.61 25.62
C TYR A 43 -1.03 6.87 24.80
N LEU A 44 -0.38 7.89 25.37
CA LEU A 44 0.00 9.09 24.64
C LEU A 44 0.96 8.78 23.49
N ALA A 45 1.97 7.96 23.72
CA ALA A 45 2.93 7.54 22.68
C ALA A 45 2.23 6.77 21.56
N THR A 46 1.35 5.83 21.91
CA THR A 46 0.53 5.08 20.94
C THR A 46 -0.39 6.00 20.16
N TYR A 47 -1.02 6.96 20.81
CA TYR A 47 -1.86 7.96 20.13
C TYR A 47 -1.06 8.74 19.10
N TYR A 48 0.12 9.25 19.45
CA TYR A 48 1.00 9.94 18.51
C TYR A 48 1.45 9.06 17.35
N GLN A 49 1.80 7.80 17.62
CA GLN A 49 2.13 6.83 16.57
C GLN A 49 0.95 6.58 15.64
N ASN A 50 -0.24 6.40 16.19
CA ASN A 50 -1.46 6.22 15.40
C ASN A 50 -1.79 7.46 14.54
N GLN A 51 -1.58 8.68 15.07
CA GLN A 51 -1.69 9.90 14.28
C GLN A 51 -0.71 9.91 13.10
N GLN A 52 0.54 9.52 13.32
CA GLN A 52 1.53 9.41 12.24
C GLN A 52 1.13 8.35 11.21
N LEU A 53 0.59 7.22 11.65
CA LEU A 53 0.10 6.15 10.76
C LEU A 53 -1.09 6.61 9.92
N LEU A 54 -2.04 7.33 10.52
CA LEU A 54 -3.21 7.87 9.82
C LEU A 54 -2.84 8.94 8.77
N MET A 55 -1.73 9.63 8.96
CA MET A 55 -1.22 10.60 7.99
C MET A 55 -0.45 9.96 6.83
N GLN A 56 -0.24 8.63 6.84
CA GLN A 56 0.43 7.97 5.73
C GLN A 56 -0.55 7.77 4.57
N VAL A 57 -0.26 8.41 3.45
CA VAL A 57 -0.88 8.08 2.17
C VAL A 57 -0.04 7.01 1.50
N PRO A 58 -0.65 5.97 0.96
CA PRO A 58 0.03 5.06 0.06
C PRO A 58 0.63 5.89 -1.07
N GLY A 59 1.97 5.96 -1.13
CA GLY A 59 2.67 6.78 -2.11
C GLY A 59 2.31 6.41 -3.54
N PRO A 60 2.50 7.33 -4.49
CA PRO A 60 2.36 7.01 -5.91
C PRO A 60 3.34 5.88 -6.29
N ARG A 61 2.99 5.14 -7.36
CA ARG A 61 3.86 4.11 -7.96
C ARG A 61 5.31 4.62 -8.04
N ALA A 62 6.26 3.74 -7.75
CA ALA A 62 7.67 4.12 -7.76
C ALA A 62 8.06 4.71 -9.13
N LYS A 63 8.60 5.92 -9.13
CA LYS A 63 8.99 6.68 -10.34
C LYS A 63 10.15 6.05 -11.15
N HIS A 64 10.74 4.92 -10.71
CA HIS A 64 12.04 4.46 -11.22
C HIS A 64 12.04 3.21 -12.11
N SER A 65 11.00 2.40 -12.13
CA SER A 65 10.72 1.38 -13.15
C SER A 65 9.26 0.95 -12.99
N GLU A 66 8.49 1.05 -14.04
CA GLU A 66 7.15 0.46 -14.05
C GLU A 66 7.29 -1.07 -14.12
N PRO A 67 6.58 -1.83 -13.25
CA PRO A 67 6.55 -3.27 -13.37
C PRO A 67 5.90 -3.70 -14.70
N ASP A 68 6.34 -4.83 -15.25
CA ASP A 68 5.72 -5.44 -16.43
C ASP A 68 4.40 -6.11 -16.02
N ARG A 69 3.38 -5.26 -15.83
CA ARG A 69 2.05 -5.69 -15.43
C ARG A 69 1.39 -6.56 -16.50
N GLU A 70 1.50 -6.19 -17.77
CA GLU A 70 0.88 -6.93 -18.86
C GLU A 70 1.46 -8.34 -18.96
N GLY A 71 2.78 -8.48 -18.87
CA GLY A 71 3.44 -9.80 -18.82
C GLY A 71 3.01 -10.63 -17.61
N ALA A 72 2.84 -10.01 -16.45
CA ALA A 72 2.36 -10.69 -15.26
C ALA A 72 0.90 -11.16 -15.38
N GLU A 73 0.01 -10.34 -15.94
CA GLU A 73 -1.39 -10.70 -16.22
C GLU A 73 -1.48 -11.87 -17.19
N LEU A 74 -0.69 -11.88 -18.27
CA LEU A 74 -0.64 -12.97 -19.24
C LEU A 74 -0.23 -14.31 -18.62
N ILE A 75 0.74 -14.31 -17.71
CA ILE A 75 1.15 -15.53 -16.97
C ILE A 75 -0.04 -16.09 -16.18
N ILE A 76 -0.75 -15.21 -15.46
CA ILE A 76 -1.90 -15.60 -14.62
C ILE A 76 -3.07 -16.10 -15.50
N GLU A 77 -3.38 -15.40 -16.58
CA GLU A 77 -4.45 -15.76 -17.51
C GLU A 77 -4.20 -17.12 -18.18
N SER A 78 -2.96 -17.36 -18.63
CA SER A 78 -2.56 -18.65 -19.20
C SER A 78 -2.81 -19.78 -18.21
N LEU A 79 -2.35 -19.63 -16.97
CA LEU A 79 -2.52 -20.64 -15.92
C LEU A 79 -4.00 -20.88 -15.57
N LEU A 80 -4.79 -19.81 -15.43
CA LEU A 80 -6.22 -19.93 -15.12
C LEU A 80 -7.04 -20.54 -16.28
N SER A 81 -6.58 -20.37 -17.54
CA SER A 81 -7.20 -21.02 -18.71
C SER A 81 -7.01 -22.54 -18.69
N GLU A 82 -5.92 -23.02 -18.09
CA GLU A 82 -5.63 -24.44 -17.86
C GLU A 82 -6.34 -25.00 -16.61
N ASN A 83 -7.18 -24.21 -15.93
CA ASN A 83 -7.81 -24.55 -14.64
C ASN A 83 -6.82 -24.86 -13.51
N ARG A 84 -5.61 -24.35 -13.60
CA ARG A 84 -4.62 -24.39 -12.52
C ARG A 84 -4.72 -23.14 -11.66
N THR A 85 -4.36 -23.27 -10.38
CA THR A 85 -4.36 -22.17 -9.41
C THR A 85 -2.99 -21.99 -8.75
N LEU A 86 -2.12 -22.98 -8.81
CA LEU A 86 -0.77 -22.93 -8.25
C LEU A 86 0.24 -22.74 -9.39
N LEU A 87 1.04 -21.68 -9.29
CA LEU A 87 2.14 -21.44 -10.23
C LEU A 87 3.26 -22.45 -10.02
N THR A 88 3.87 -22.87 -11.12
CA THR A 88 5.17 -23.58 -11.08
C THR A 88 6.25 -22.63 -10.58
N ILE A 89 7.41 -23.16 -10.22
CA ILE A 89 8.55 -22.31 -9.77
C ILE A 89 9.00 -21.36 -10.89
N THR A 90 8.97 -21.78 -12.13
CA THR A 90 9.35 -20.97 -13.30
C THR A 90 8.36 -19.84 -13.53
N GLU A 91 7.05 -20.13 -13.49
CA GLU A 91 6.00 -19.10 -13.56
C GLU A 91 6.09 -18.13 -12.38
N SER A 92 6.33 -18.64 -11.16
CA SER A 92 6.51 -17.80 -9.97
C SER A 92 7.71 -16.85 -10.12
N LYS A 93 8.84 -17.34 -10.64
CA LYS A 93 10.02 -16.52 -10.92
C LYS A 93 9.75 -15.46 -11.98
N ALA A 94 9.05 -15.82 -13.05
CA ALA A 94 8.68 -14.89 -14.11
C ALA A 94 7.77 -13.78 -13.56
N LEU A 95 6.76 -14.12 -12.75
CA LEU A 95 5.86 -13.18 -12.10
C LEU A 95 6.60 -12.24 -11.14
N LEU A 96 7.49 -12.76 -10.30
CA LEU A 96 8.30 -11.97 -9.38
C LEU A 96 9.27 -11.05 -10.13
N HIS A 97 9.87 -11.53 -11.22
CA HIS A 97 10.76 -10.75 -12.07
C HIS A 97 10.02 -9.58 -12.75
N ALA A 98 8.78 -9.79 -13.20
CA ALA A 98 7.93 -8.73 -13.77
C ALA A 98 7.76 -7.54 -12.79
N PHE A 99 7.86 -7.79 -11.48
CA PHE A 99 7.83 -6.78 -10.41
C PHE A 99 9.22 -6.45 -9.83
N ASP A 100 10.31 -6.71 -10.55
CA ASP A 100 11.70 -6.43 -10.08
C ASP A 100 12.04 -7.08 -8.72
N ILE A 101 11.44 -8.19 -8.37
CA ILE A 101 11.76 -8.95 -7.16
C ILE A 101 12.88 -9.94 -7.51
N PRO A 102 14.06 -9.83 -6.89
CA PRO A 102 15.20 -10.67 -7.24
C PRO A 102 14.98 -12.12 -6.84
N PHE A 103 15.31 -13.04 -7.74
CA PHE A 103 15.24 -14.47 -7.53
C PHE A 103 16.46 -15.18 -8.11
N THR A 104 16.86 -16.31 -7.50
CA THR A 104 17.96 -17.12 -8.01
C THR A 104 17.66 -17.65 -9.41
N ARG A 105 18.68 -17.68 -10.28
CA ARG A 105 18.55 -18.32 -11.61
C ARG A 105 18.26 -19.80 -11.43
N SER A 106 17.44 -20.36 -12.30
CA SER A 106 17.18 -21.80 -12.31
C SER A 106 17.04 -22.30 -13.74
N ILE A 107 17.39 -23.56 -13.94
CA ILE A 107 17.22 -24.25 -15.21
C ILE A 107 16.48 -25.56 -14.93
N GLU A 108 15.37 -25.74 -15.62
CA GLU A 108 14.61 -27.01 -15.59
C GLU A 108 15.30 -28.04 -16.46
N CYS A 109 15.42 -29.25 -15.95
CA CYS A 109 16.13 -30.36 -16.58
C CYS A 109 15.30 -31.63 -16.50
N HIS A 110 15.02 -32.22 -17.65
CA HIS A 110 14.22 -33.42 -17.77
C HIS A 110 15.08 -34.69 -17.87
N SER A 111 16.39 -34.53 -17.87
CA SER A 111 17.37 -35.62 -17.90
C SER A 111 18.63 -35.31 -17.10
N ALA A 112 19.36 -36.35 -16.69
CA ALA A 112 20.63 -36.20 -15.98
C ALA A 112 21.70 -35.50 -16.83
N ASN A 113 21.63 -35.60 -18.17
CA ASN A 113 22.54 -34.91 -19.08
C ASN A 113 22.23 -33.40 -19.16
N GLU A 114 20.94 -33.03 -19.23
CA GLU A 114 20.54 -31.61 -19.15
C GLU A 114 20.94 -31.00 -17.81
N ALA A 115 20.73 -31.73 -16.69
CA ALA A 115 21.14 -31.31 -15.38
C ALA A 115 22.66 -31.07 -15.28
N LEU A 116 23.49 -31.87 -15.94
CA LEU A 116 24.92 -31.70 -16.03
C LEU A 116 25.28 -30.39 -16.77
N VAL A 117 24.72 -30.22 -17.98
CA VAL A 117 24.97 -29.03 -18.81
C VAL A 117 24.52 -27.74 -18.07
N ALA A 118 23.35 -27.81 -17.42
CA ALA A 118 22.83 -26.70 -16.61
C ALA A 118 23.78 -26.35 -15.45
N ALA A 119 24.26 -27.37 -14.71
CA ALA A 119 25.18 -27.17 -13.60
C ALA A 119 26.52 -26.56 -14.05
N GLU A 120 27.07 -27.00 -15.17
CA GLU A 120 28.29 -26.41 -15.76
C GLU A 120 28.09 -24.96 -16.19
N SER A 121 26.91 -24.65 -16.74
CA SER A 121 26.54 -23.28 -17.16
C SER A 121 26.36 -22.32 -15.98
N LEU A 122 25.78 -22.79 -14.86
CA LEU A 122 25.53 -21.99 -13.67
C LEU A 122 26.76 -21.87 -12.75
N GLY A 123 27.68 -22.83 -12.83
CA GLY A 123 28.84 -22.93 -11.94
C GLY A 123 28.53 -23.65 -10.64
N PHE A 124 29.57 -24.30 -10.09
CA PHE A 124 29.48 -25.02 -8.82
C PHE A 124 29.86 -24.16 -7.61
N PRO A 125 29.31 -24.45 -6.42
CA PRO A 125 28.37 -25.50 -6.09
C PRO A 125 26.92 -25.13 -6.51
N ILE A 126 26.09 -26.17 -6.74
CA ILE A 126 24.68 -26.01 -7.11
C ILE A 126 23.74 -26.67 -6.11
N ALA A 127 22.48 -26.25 -6.16
CA ALA A 127 21.32 -26.94 -5.56
C ALA A 127 20.52 -27.65 -6.66
N MET A 128 20.08 -28.88 -6.37
CA MET A 128 19.17 -29.65 -7.22
C MET A 128 17.86 -29.89 -6.47
N LYS A 129 16.75 -29.50 -7.09
CA LYS A 129 15.41 -29.62 -6.51
C LYS A 129 14.53 -30.44 -7.45
N ILE A 130 13.67 -31.32 -6.89
CA ILE A 130 12.70 -32.05 -7.71
C ILE A 130 11.76 -31.09 -8.44
N HIS A 131 11.45 -31.36 -9.70
CA HIS A 131 10.49 -30.61 -10.49
C HIS A 131 9.21 -31.44 -10.68
N SER A 132 8.13 -31.00 -10.03
CA SER A 132 6.82 -31.65 -10.07
C SER A 132 5.72 -30.61 -9.84
N PRO A 133 4.64 -30.60 -10.61
CA PRO A 133 3.47 -29.75 -10.36
C PRO A 133 2.68 -30.19 -9.11
N ASP A 134 2.82 -31.44 -8.68
CA ASP A 134 2.05 -32.05 -7.59
C ASP A 134 2.76 -31.90 -6.23
N ILE A 135 4.05 -31.51 -6.22
CA ILE A 135 4.86 -31.37 -5.00
C ILE A 135 5.15 -29.90 -4.72
N SER A 136 4.41 -29.31 -3.78
CA SER A 136 4.55 -27.90 -3.39
C SER A 136 5.70 -27.66 -2.42
N HIS A 137 5.90 -28.53 -1.41
CA HIS A 137 6.95 -28.42 -0.38
C HIS A 137 8.07 -29.43 -0.62
N LYS A 138 9.01 -29.06 -1.50
CA LYS A 138 10.09 -29.96 -1.96
C LYS A 138 11.01 -30.43 -0.84
N SER A 139 11.26 -29.59 0.17
CA SER A 139 12.09 -29.94 1.31
C SER A 139 11.48 -31.01 2.20
N ASP A 140 10.16 -30.99 2.40
CA ASP A 140 9.44 -31.92 3.29
C ASP A 140 9.40 -33.35 2.75
N VAL A 141 9.42 -33.44 1.42
CA VAL A 141 9.45 -34.75 0.72
C VAL A 141 10.88 -35.27 0.52
N GLY A 142 11.91 -34.54 0.96
CA GLY A 142 13.30 -34.87 0.69
C GLY A 142 13.72 -34.57 -0.74
N GLY A 143 12.96 -33.74 -1.47
CA GLY A 143 13.14 -33.39 -2.87
C GLY A 143 14.20 -32.32 -3.15
N VAL A 144 15.12 -32.06 -2.21
CA VAL A 144 16.18 -31.05 -2.35
C VAL A 144 17.54 -31.63 -1.99
N ARG A 145 18.54 -31.38 -2.83
CA ARG A 145 19.95 -31.66 -2.57
C ARG A 145 20.76 -30.38 -2.71
N LEU A 146 21.47 -30.02 -1.67
CA LEU A 146 22.27 -28.81 -1.60
C LEU A 146 23.75 -29.11 -1.69
N ASN A 147 24.52 -28.10 -2.07
CA ASN A 147 25.99 -28.13 -2.05
C ASN A 147 26.60 -29.21 -2.94
N ILE A 148 26.03 -29.43 -4.14
CA ILE A 148 26.61 -30.36 -5.11
C ILE A 148 27.81 -29.66 -5.76
N GLY A 149 29.02 -30.10 -5.43
CA GLY A 149 30.27 -29.37 -5.72
C GLY A 149 30.96 -29.79 -7.03
N SER A 150 30.48 -30.81 -7.76
CA SER A 150 31.17 -31.29 -8.96
C SER A 150 30.23 -31.97 -9.97
N ALA A 151 30.63 -31.91 -11.24
CA ALA A 151 29.95 -32.54 -12.36
C ALA A 151 29.76 -34.07 -12.19
N GLN A 152 30.70 -34.74 -11.53
CA GLN A 152 30.65 -36.19 -11.32
C GLN A 152 29.48 -36.61 -10.43
N LEU A 153 29.05 -35.76 -9.50
CA LEU A 153 27.94 -36.03 -8.57
C LEU A 153 26.55 -35.82 -9.22
N ILE A 154 26.45 -35.03 -10.28
CA ILE A 154 25.16 -34.59 -10.85
C ILE A 154 24.31 -35.80 -11.31
N ARG A 155 24.86 -36.70 -12.12
CA ARG A 155 24.07 -37.83 -12.66
C ARG A 155 23.60 -38.77 -11.56
N HIS A 156 24.49 -39.06 -10.60
CA HIS A 156 24.12 -39.91 -9.46
C HIS A 156 23.02 -39.26 -8.63
N THR A 157 23.20 -38.00 -8.26
CA THR A 157 22.24 -37.23 -7.46
C THR A 157 20.89 -37.09 -8.19
N TYR A 158 20.90 -36.88 -9.51
CA TYR A 158 19.68 -36.80 -10.31
C TYR A 158 18.86 -38.06 -10.18
N HIS A 159 19.47 -39.24 -10.50
CA HIS A 159 18.78 -40.51 -10.43
C HIS A 159 18.31 -40.83 -9.02
N GLN A 160 19.18 -40.67 -8.03
CA GLN A 160 18.83 -40.91 -6.64
C GLN A 160 17.64 -40.03 -6.19
N LEU A 161 17.65 -38.74 -6.52
CA LEU A 161 16.59 -37.82 -6.10
C LEU A 161 15.25 -38.19 -6.76
N VAL A 162 15.24 -38.42 -8.06
CA VAL A 162 14.03 -38.77 -8.81
C VAL A 162 13.45 -40.10 -8.33
N GLU A 163 14.32 -41.09 -8.09
CA GLU A 163 13.92 -42.42 -7.63
C GLU A 163 13.38 -42.39 -6.18
N GLU A 164 14.07 -41.74 -5.24
CA GLU A 164 13.63 -41.62 -3.85
C GLU A 164 12.28 -40.95 -3.73
N VAL A 165 12.09 -39.81 -4.44
CA VAL A 165 10.82 -39.11 -4.40
C VAL A 165 9.71 -39.85 -5.10
N GLY A 166 10.01 -40.46 -6.25
CA GLY A 166 9.05 -41.30 -7.00
C GLY A 166 8.57 -42.52 -6.20
N HIS A 167 9.45 -43.16 -5.45
CA HIS A 167 9.03 -44.27 -4.56
C HIS A 167 8.15 -43.78 -3.40
N LYS A 168 8.43 -42.63 -2.85
CA LYS A 168 7.70 -42.06 -1.71
C LYS A 168 6.34 -41.49 -2.11
N TYR A 169 6.24 -40.98 -3.33
CA TYR A 169 5.03 -40.33 -3.88
C TYR A 169 4.73 -40.87 -5.29
N PRO A 170 4.26 -42.12 -5.41
CA PRO A 170 4.08 -42.82 -6.70
C PRO A 170 3.03 -42.16 -7.61
N ASP A 171 2.10 -41.40 -7.03
CA ASP A 171 1.04 -40.72 -7.78
C ASP A 171 1.46 -39.30 -8.27
N ALA A 172 2.62 -38.81 -7.84
CA ALA A 172 3.10 -37.49 -8.23
C ALA A 172 3.78 -37.54 -9.62
N ASN A 173 3.41 -36.59 -10.46
CA ASN A 173 4.06 -36.42 -11.76
C ASN A 173 5.42 -35.74 -11.59
N ILE A 174 6.51 -36.49 -11.65
CA ILE A 174 7.88 -35.98 -11.57
C ILE A 174 8.40 -35.74 -12.98
N SER A 175 8.50 -34.48 -13.38
CA SER A 175 8.95 -34.05 -14.72
C SER A 175 10.47 -33.93 -14.83
N GLY A 176 11.21 -34.02 -13.72
CA GLY A 176 12.67 -33.92 -13.69
C GLY A 176 13.18 -33.18 -12.45
N VAL A 177 14.18 -32.35 -12.63
CA VAL A 177 14.78 -31.52 -11.56
C VAL A 177 14.99 -30.08 -12.02
N THR A 178 15.11 -29.18 -11.06
CA THR A 178 15.56 -27.80 -11.27
C THR A 178 16.97 -27.65 -10.71
N ILE A 179 17.89 -27.08 -11.48
CA ILE A 179 19.26 -26.76 -11.08
C ILE A 179 19.37 -25.27 -10.80
N GLU A 180 19.92 -24.91 -9.65
CA GLU A 180 20.12 -23.53 -9.20
C GLU A 180 21.55 -23.35 -8.68
N PRO A 181 22.19 -22.19 -8.90
CA PRO A 181 23.45 -21.89 -8.22
C PRO A 181 23.22 -21.86 -6.72
N MET A 182 24.16 -22.38 -5.96
CA MET A 182 24.09 -22.29 -4.51
C MET A 182 24.26 -20.84 -4.09
N TYR A 183 23.24 -20.26 -3.46
CA TYR A 183 23.37 -18.92 -2.89
C TYR A 183 24.07 -19.03 -1.53
N ILE A 184 25.33 -18.58 -1.48
CA ILE A 184 26.16 -18.61 -0.28
C ILE A 184 26.33 -17.18 0.21
N SER A 185 25.73 -16.90 1.36
CA SER A 185 25.89 -15.62 2.06
C SER A 185 26.29 -15.93 3.52
N PRO A 186 27.57 -15.73 3.89
CA PRO A 186 28.04 -15.99 5.26
C PRO A 186 27.30 -15.16 6.34
N HIS A 187 26.85 -13.98 5.94
CA HIS A 187 26.10 -13.05 6.82
C HIS A 187 24.62 -12.97 6.46
N GLY A 188 24.12 -13.91 5.67
CA GLY A 188 22.72 -13.92 5.22
C GLY A 188 21.74 -14.15 6.38
N ARG A 189 20.68 -13.33 6.42
CA ARG A 189 19.53 -13.52 7.31
C ARG A 189 18.37 -14.06 6.48
N GLU A 190 17.82 -15.18 6.92
CA GLU A 190 16.64 -15.76 6.29
C GLU A 190 15.39 -15.03 6.78
N LEU A 191 14.65 -14.45 5.85
CA LEU A 191 13.44 -13.69 6.07
C LEU A 191 12.27 -14.35 5.34
N LEU A 192 11.06 -14.02 5.77
CA LEU A 192 9.79 -14.41 5.16
C LEU A 192 9.04 -13.16 4.70
N ILE A 193 8.51 -13.21 3.48
CA ILE A 193 7.46 -12.31 3.01
C ILE A 193 6.29 -13.15 2.54
N GLY A 194 5.16 -13.03 3.23
CA GLY A 194 3.93 -13.72 2.91
C GLY A 194 2.83 -12.76 2.47
N VAL A 195 1.92 -13.23 1.64
CA VAL A 195 0.64 -12.58 1.36
C VAL A 195 -0.45 -13.61 1.54
N SER A 196 -1.49 -13.24 2.25
CA SER A 196 -2.72 -14.02 2.38
C SER A 196 -3.92 -13.10 2.15
N ARG A 197 -5.03 -13.68 1.69
CA ARG A 197 -6.26 -12.92 1.49
C ARG A 197 -7.18 -13.12 2.68
N ASP A 198 -7.46 -12.03 3.40
CA ASP A 198 -8.48 -11.98 4.42
C ASP A 198 -9.85 -11.69 3.79
N PRO A 199 -10.95 -12.34 4.26
CA PRO A 199 -12.29 -12.13 3.69
C PRO A 199 -12.82 -10.69 3.83
N VAL A 200 -12.35 -9.94 4.84
CA VAL A 200 -12.80 -8.57 5.14
C VAL A 200 -11.81 -7.53 4.66
N PHE A 201 -10.51 -7.76 4.90
CA PHE A 201 -9.45 -6.79 4.63
C PHE A 201 -8.77 -6.98 3.28
N GLY A 202 -9.13 -8.01 2.51
CA GLY A 202 -8.45 -8.30 1.25
C GLY A 202 -7.02 -8.81 1.46
N PRO A 203 -6.04 -8.41 0.64
CA PRO A 203 -4.67 -8.87 0.79
C PRO A 203 -4.03 -8.33 2.07
N VAL A 204 -3.32 -9.21 2.78
CA VAL A 204 -2.54 -8.91 4.00
C VAL A 204 -1.11 -9.33 3.75
N ILE A 205 -0.17 -8.42 3.95
CA ILE A 205 1.27 -8.69 3.82
C ILE A 205 1.83 -9.06 5.19
N THR A 206 2.55 -10.17 5.24
CA THR A 206 3.27 -10.65 6.42
C THR A 206 4.77 -10.51 6.18
N PHE A 207 5.50 -10.01 7.17
CA PHE A 207 6.95 -9.98 7.20
C PHE A 207 7.46 -10.61 8.49
N GLY A 208 8.55 -11.38 8.42
CA GLY A 208 9.12 -12.01 9.62
C GLY A 208 10.43 -12.76 9.39
N SER A 209 10.84 -13.48 10.41
CA SER A 209 11.96 -14.42 10.34
C SER A 209 11.62 -15.57 9.38
N GLY A 210 12.54 -15.93 8.50
CA GLY A 210 12.39 -16.99 7.51
C GLY A 210 13.04 -18.32 7.91
N GLY A 211 13.11 -19.23 6.95
CA GLY A 211 13.72 -20.54 7.10
C GLY A 211 12.86 -21.55 7.88
N LYS A 212 13.47 -22.64 8.29
CA LYS A 212 12.78 -23.77 8.96
C LYS A 212 12.25 -23.48 10.37
N GLN A 213 12.66 -22.36 10.97
CA GLN A 213 12.30 -22.00 12.36
C GLN A 213 11.06 -21.09 12.45
N VAL A 214 10.48 -20.68 11.31
CA VAL A 214 9.33 -19.78 11.23
C VAL A 214 8.17 -20.24 12.12
N GLU A 215 7.81 -21.53 12.02
CA GLU A 215 6.68 -22.10 12.75
C GLU A 215 6.88 -22.12 14.28
N ILE A 216 8.14 -22.21 14.72
CA ILE A 216 8.49 -22.29 16.13
C ILE A 216 8.58 -20.88 16.75
N LEU A 217 9.25 -19.95 16.06
CA LEU A 217 9.55 -18.63 16.62
C LEU A 217 8.35 -17.67 16.53
N ARG A 218 7.45 -17.88 15.57
CA ARG A 218 6.27 -17.03 15.32
C ARG A 218 6.60 -15.53 15.33
N ASP A 219 7.78 -15.19 14.81
CA ASP A 219 8.26 -13.81 14.74
C ASP A 219 7.82 -13.19 13.43
N SER A 220 6.61 -12.67 13.39
CA SER A 220 6.07 -12.00 12.22
C SER A 220 5.19 -10.82 12.59
N ALA A 221 5.07 -9.88 11.67
CA ALA A 221 4.17 -8.74 11.75
C ALA A 221 3.39 -8.64 10.44
N VAL A 222 2.19 -8.06 10.49
CA VAL A 222 1.30 -7.92 9.34
C VAL A 222 0.98 -6.46 9.07
N ALA A 223 0.71 -6.15 7.79
CA ALA A 223 0.23 -4.86 7.36
C ALA A 223 -0.70 -5.00 6.15
N LEU A 224 -1.60 -4.03 5.99
CA LEU A 224 -2.46 -3.93 4.80
C LEU A 224 -1.74 -3.12 3.72
N PRO A 225 -1.69 -3.62 2.46
CA PRO A 225 -1.22 -2.83 1.33
C PRO A 225 -2.24 -1.72 0.99
N PRO A 226 -1.80 -0.66 0.31
CA PRO A 226 -0.46 -0.43 -0.19
C PRO A 226 0.52 0.08 0.89
N LEU A 227 1.80 -0.31 0.77
CA LEU A 227 2.85 0.04 1.71
C LEU A 227 3.77 1.12 1.15
N ASN A 228 3.97 2.20 1.89
CA ASN A 228 5.05 3.15 1.66
C ASN A 228 6.28 2.80 2.53
N THR A 229 7.39 3.55 2.37
CA THR A 229 8.63 3.31 3.12
C THR A 229 8.42 3.32 4.63
N PHE A 230 7.64 4.26 5.14
CA PHE A 230 7.36 4.39 6.57
C PHE A 230 6.61 3.15 7.11
N LEU A 231 5.56 2.69 6.41
CA LEU A 231 4.80 1.50 6.81
C LEU A 231 5.65 0.22 6.74
N ILE A 232 6.54 0.14 5.74
CA ILE A 232 7.49 -0.97 5.61
C ILE A 232 8.47 -0.98 6.79
N GLU A 233 9.03 0.15 7.15
CA GLU A 233 9.92 0.26 8.32
C GLU A 233 9.19 -0.09 9.63
N GLN A 234 7.92 0.30 9.74
CA GLN A 234 7.09 -0.05 10.90
C GLN A 234 6.84 -1.56 11.00
N ILE A 235 6.50 -2.24 9.89
CA ILE A 235 6.28 -3.70 9.93
C ILE A 235 7.58 -4.44 10.26
N ILE A 236 8.72 -4.01 9.71
CA ILE A 236 10.04 -4.57 10.04
C ILE A 236 10.33 -4.40 11.54
N ASN A 237 10.20 -3.18 12.06
CA ASN A 237 10.53 -2.85 13.44
C ASN A 237 9.61 -3.54 14.49
N LYS A 238 8.44 -4.03 14.10
CA LYS A 238 7.54 -4.83 14.96
C LYS A 238 8.03 -6.26 15.17
N THR A 239 8.97 -6.75 14.37
CA THR A 239 9.52 -8.11 14.47
C THR A 239 10.77 -8.16 15.34
N LYS A 240 11.05 -9.31 15.95
CA LYS A 240 12.29 -9.55 16.70
C LYS A 240 13.49 -9.62 15.76
N VAL A 241 13.29 -10.14 14.54
CA VAL A 241 14.35 -10.24 13.53
C VAL A 241 14.91 -8.87 13.15
N ALA A 242 14.18 -7.78 13.32
CA ALA A 242 14.66 -6.42 13.09
C ALA A 242 15.99 -6.09 13.80
N SER A 243 16.21 -6.65 14.99
CA SER A 243 17.45 -6.47 15.74
C SER A 243 18.65 -7.15 15.06
N LEU A 244 18.42 -8.23 14.30
CA LEU A 244 19.44 -8.97 13.58
C LEU A 244 19.77 -8.34 12.22
N LEU A 245 18.94 -7.42 11.73
CA LEU A 245 19.16 -6.75 10.45
C LEU A 245 20.18 -5.61 10.54
N LYS A 246 20.49 -5.18 11.77
CA LYS A 246 21.49 -4.14 12.06
C LYS A 246 22.86 -4.75 12.23
N ASP A 247 23.87 -3.90 12.34
CA ASP A 247 25.22 -4.29 12.76
C ASP A 247 25.18 -5.00 14.12
N PHE A 248 25.73 -6.21 14.17
CA PHE A 248 25.81 -6.98 15.41
C PHE A 248 27.05 -7.87 15.42
N ARG A 249 28.02 -7.58 16.29
CA ARG A 249 29.33 -8.28 16.39
C ARG A 249 30.03 -8.33 15.03
N ASP A 250 30.31 -9.55 14.53
CA ASP A 250 31.00 -9.79 13.26
C ASP A 250 30.03 -9.84 12.05
N MET A 251 28.76 -9.53 12.25
CA MET A 251 27.74 -9.54 11.21
C MET A 251 27.37 -8.10 10.79
N PRO A 252 27.76 -7.66 9.58
CA PRO A 252 27.41 -6.32 9.09
C PRO A 252 25.89 -6.16 8.93
N ALA A 253 25.41 -4.91 8.98
CA ALA A 253 24.02 -4.61 8.68
C ALA A 253 23.65 -5.04 7.27
N ILE A 254 22.40 -5.46 7.08
CA ILE A 254 21.89 -5.76 5.74
C ILE A 254 21.72 -4.48 4.92
N LYS A 255 21.65 -4.63 3.59
CA LYS A 255 21.25 -3.55 2.69
C LYS A 255 19.75 -3.26 2.80
N MET A 256 19.36 -2.49 3.84
CA MET A 256 17.95 -2.20 4.18
C MET A 256 17.16 -1.63 3.00
N SER A 257 17.79 -0.79 2.15
CA SER A 257 17.13 -0.24 0.96
C SER A 257 16.67 -1.31 -0.03
N ALA A 258 17.39 -2.43 -0.14
CA ALA A 258 17.00 -3.56 -0.98
C ALA A 258 15.81 -4.32 -0.40
N LEU A 259 15.77 -4.54 0.91
CA LEU A 259 14.63 -5.16 1.60
C LEU A 259 13.37 -4.30 1.47
N ILE A 260 13.50 -2.99 1.69
CA ILE A 260 12.39 -2.03 1.52
C ILE A 260 11.87 -2.07 0.08
N LYS A 261 12.78 -2.13 -0.92
CA LYS A 261 12.37 -2.25 -2.33
C LYS A 261 11.54 -3.49 -2.56
N VAL A 262 11.96 -4.66 -2.07
CA VAL A 262 11.21 -5.92 -2.26
C VAL A 262 9.83 -5.87 -1.62
N LEU A 263 9.72 -5.43 -0.36
CA LEU A 263 8.42 -5.29 0.32
C LEU A 263 7.47 -4.33 -0.41
N ARG A 264 8.00 -3.23 -0.95
CA ARG A 264 7.23 -2.29 -1.77
C ARG A 264 6.75 -2.96 -3.05
N ARG A 265 7.61 -3.72 -3.76
CA ARG A 265 7.24 -4.43 -4.99
C ARG A 265 6.20 -5.53 -4.75
N VAL A 266 6.29 -6.25 -3.64
CA VAL A 266 5.24 -7.20 -3.22
C VAL A 266 3.93 -6.46 -2.98
N SER A 267 3.97 -5.32 -2.30
CA SER A 267 2.79 -4.48 -2.07
C SER A 267 2.18 -3.99 -3.38
N GLU A 268 2.97 -3.48 -4.32
CA GLU A 268 2.52 -3.06 -5.65
C GLU A 268 1.90 -4.24 -6.42
N MET A 269 2.54 -5.40 -6.40
CA MET A 269 2.07 -6.60 -7.08
C MET A 269 0.69 -7.04 -6.61
N VAL A 270 0.43 -7.06 -5.31
CA VAL A 270 -0.89 -7.46 -4.80
C VAL A 270 -1.97 -6.40 -4.98
N CYS A 271 -1.59 -5.13 -5.13
CA CYS A 271 -2.51 -4.06 -5.51
C CYS A 271 -2.94 -4.17 -6.97
N GLU A 272 -1.99 -4.46 -7.86
CA GLU A 272 -2.22 -4.48 -9.31
C GLU A 272 -2.80 -5.82 -9.81
N LEU A 273 -2.55 -6.93 -9.11
CA LEU A 273 -2.96 -8.28 -9.49
C LEU A 273 -3.99 -8.85 -8.50
N PRO A 274 -5.28 -8.49 -8.66
CA PRO A 274 -6.34 -8.97 -7.77
C PRO A 274 -6.51 -10.50 -7.77
N GLN A 275 -5.97 -11.21 -8.76
CA GLN A 275 -6.02 -12.68 -8.85
C GLN A 275 -5.14 -13.38 -7.81
N ILE A 276 -4.14 -12.71 -7.22
CA ILE A 276 -3.27 -13.31 -6.20
C ILE A 276 -4.09 -13.61 -4.94
N GLN A 277 -4.13 -14.88 -4.55
CA GLN A 277 -4.80 -15.36 -3.34
C GLN A 277 -3.82 -15.56 -2.20
N ALA A 278 -2.64 -16.06 -2.51
CA ALA A 278 -1.56 -16.24 -1.55
C ALA A 278 -0.20 -16.13 -2.25
N LEU A 279 0.78 -15.64 -1.52
CA LEU A 279 2.19 -15.63 -1.91
C LEU A 279 3.01 -15.94 -0.67
N ASP A 280 4.04 -16.76 -0.84
CA ASP A 280 5.03 -17.05 0.18
C ASP A 280 6.42 -17.02 -0.45
N ILE A 281 7.26 -16.09 -0.01
CA ILE A 281 8.69 -16.02 -0.35
C ILE A 281 9.46 -16.44 0.90
N ASN A 282 9.95 -17.68 0.92
CA ASN A 282 10.62 -18.25 2.08
C ASN A 282 11.62 -19.36 1.67
N PRO A 283 12.96 -19.13 1.84
CA PRO A 283 13.53 -17.93 2.42
C PRO A 283 13.79 -16.79 1.42
N LEU A 284 13.67 -15.57 1.89
CA LEU A 284 14.30 -14.38 1.32
C LEU A 284 15.60 -14.15 2.10
N VAL A 285 16.75 -14.28 1.47
CA VAL A 285 18.05 -14.04 2.14
C VAL A 285 18.45 -12.58 1.94
N ALA A 286 18.77 -11.91 3.05
CA ALA A 286 19.23 -10.53 3.08
C ALA A 286 20.63 -10.43 3.71
N ASP A 287 21.54 -9.70 3.07
CA ASP A 287 22.90 -9.42 3.53
C ASP A 287 23.32 -7.97 3.21
N GLU A 288 24.59 -7.65 3.45
CA GLU A 288 25.17 -6.33 3.18
C GLU A 288 25.20 -5.96 1.69
N ASN A 289 25.08 -6.93 0.78
CA ASN A 289 25.11 -6.72 -0.67
C ASN A 289 23.71 -6.50 -1.24
N GLY A 290 22.69 -7.16 -0.66
CA GLY A 290 21.34 -7.07 -1.16
C GLY A 290 20.36 -8.06 -0.55
N VAL A 291 19.39 -8.45 -1.36
CA VAL A 291 18.40 -9.47 -1.02
C VAL A 291 18.21 -10.44 -2.20
N MET A 292 17.92 -11.71 -1.91
CA MET A 292 17.71 -12.75 -2.92
C MET A 292 16.63 -13.71 -2.46
N SER A 293 15.59 -13.89 -3.27
CA SER A 293 14.57 -14.92 -3.05
C SER A 293 15.09 -16.27 -3.51
N LEU A 294 14.99 -17.28 -2.65
CA LEU A 294 15.48 -18.65 -2.96
C LEU A 294 14.35 -19.64 -3.23
N ASP A 295 13.17 -19.37 -2.66
CA ASP A 295 11.97 -20.14 -2.93
C ASP A 295 10.74 -19.22 -2.89
N ALA A 296 9.74 -19.53 -3.71
CA ALA A 296 8.47 -18.84 -3.72
C ALA A 296 7.34 -19.75 -4.14
N ARG A 297 6.20 -19.55 -3.51
CA ARG A 297 4.93 -20.18 -3.82
C ARG A 297 3.87 -19.13 -4.07
N ILE A 298 3.19 -19.19 -5.21
CA ILE A 298 2.14 -18.23 -5.55
C ILE A 298 0.88 -19.00 -5.94
N VAL A 299 -0.24 -18.62 -5.32
CA VAL A 299 -1.57 -19.17 -5.60
C VAL A 299 -2.43 -18.05 -6.15
N VAL A 300 -3.09 -18.30 -7.27
CA VAL A 300 -4.01 -17.37 -7.91
C VAL A 300 -5.40 -17.95 -8.04
N GLY A 301 -6.39 -17.09 -8.24
CA GLY A 301 -7.78 -17.49 -8.41
C GLY A 301 -8.54 -16.51 -9.30
N LYS A 302 -9.63 -17.00 -9.91
CA LYS A 302 -10.54 -16.15 -10.69
C LYS A 302 -11.17 -15.08 -9.78
N GLN A 303 -11.23 -13.87 -10.26
CA GLN A 303 -11.91 -12.76 -9.59
C GLN A 303 -13.22 -12.44 -10.31
N PRO A 304 -14.29 -12.08 -9.58
CA PRO A 304 -15.49 -11.57 -10.22
C PRO A 304 -15.15 -10.25 -10.97
N PRO A 305 -15.80 -10.02 -12.12
CA PRO A 305 -15.66 -8.76 -12.82
C PRO A 305 -16.02 -7.59 -11.90
N SER A 306 -15.16 -6.60 -11.80
CA SER A 306 -15.42 -5.37 -11.05
C SER A 306 -15.08 -4.16 -11.92
N HIS A 307 -15.90 -3.12 -11.87
CA HIS A 307 -15.59 -1.83 -12.50
C HIS A 307 -14.49 -1.07 -11.74
N ASP A 308 -14.28 -1.42 -10.48
CA ASP A 308 -13.26 -0.85 -9.63
C ASP A 308 -12.05 -1.78 -9.55
N HIS A 309 -10.92 -1.33 -10.12
CA HIS A 309 -9.67 -2.08 -10.17
C HIS A 309 -9.17 -2.49 -8.77
N TYR A 310 -9.41 -1.66 -7.75
CA TYR A 310 -8.95 -1.89 -6.37
C TYR A 310 -10.05 -2.41 -5.44
N SER A 311 -11.18 -2.90 -5.97
CA SER A 311 -12.29 -3.44 -5.17
C SER A 311 -11.91 -4.59 -4.21
N HIS A 312 -10.76 -5.23 -4.46
CA HIS A 312 -10.21 -6.28 -3.62
C HIS A 312 -9.39 -5.76 -2.42
N MET A 313 -9.18 -4.45 -2.34
CA MET A 313 -8.33 -3.78 -1.34
C MET A 313 -9.18 -3.14 -0.25
N ALA A 314 -8.77 -3.25 1.02
CA ALA A 314 -9.38 -2.47 2.10
C ALA A 314 -8.93 -1.00 2.09
N ILE A 315 -7.71 -0.74 1.62
CA ILE A 315 -7.14 0.60 1.51
C ILE A 315 -6.85 0.86 0.03
N HIS A 316 -7.53 1.86 -0.55
CA HIS A 316 -7.32 2.22 -1.94
C HIS A 316 -6.04 3.05 -2.09
N PRO A 317 -5.21 2.75 -3.10
CA PRO A 317 -4.01 3.53 -3.38
C PRO A 317 -4.34 4.99 -3.73
N TYR A 318 -3.40 5.89 -3.46
CA TYR A 318 -3.46 7.27 -3.94
C TYR A 318 -3.61 7.29 -5.48
N PRO A 319 -4.67 7.92 -6.02
CA PRO A 319 -4.98 7.85 -7.44
C PRO A 319 -4.11 8.83 -8.26
N ALA A 320 -2.80 8.58 -8.29
CA ALA A 320 -1.81 9.43 -8.97
C ALA A 320 -2.06 9.61 -10.48
N HIS A 321 -2.76 8.66 -11.11
CA HIS A 321 -3.15 8.75 -12.53
C HIS A 321 -4.11 9.91 -12.83
N LEU A 322 -4.74 10.50 -11.81
CA LEU A 322 -5.60 11.68 -11.94
C LEU A 322 -4.81 12.99 -11.91
N GLU A 323 -3.48 12.95 -11.71
CA GLU A 323 -2.65 14.13 -11.80
C GLU A 323 -2.59 14.65 -13.25
N SER A 324 -2.91 15.91 -13.44
CA SER A 324 -2.91 16.56 -14.74
C SER A 324 -2.47 18.01 -14.64
N LYS A 325 -2.03 18.58 -15.77
CA LYS A 325 -1.63 19.99 -15.87
C LYS A 325 -2.37 20.66 -17.01
N PHE A 326 -2.79 21.88 -16.78
CA PHE A 326 -3.33 22.73 -17.84
C PHE A 326 -2.82 24.16 -17.71
N GLN A 327 -2.84 24.92 -18.81
CA GLN A 327 -2.42 26.32 -18.83
C GLN A 327 -3.62 27.25 -18.92
N LEU A 328 -3.60 28.30 -18.14
CA LEU A 328 -4.52 29.42 -18.24
C LEU A 328 -4.16 30.32 -19.43
N ALA A 329 -5.08 31.20 -19.85
CA ALA A 329 -4.85 32.12 -20.95
C ALA A 329 -3.68 33.11 -20.71
N ASP A 330 -3.32 33.34 -19.45
CA ASP A 330 -2.19 34.19 -19.06
C ASP A 330 -0.84 33.43 -19.00
N GLY A 331 -0.83 32.14 -19.38
CA GLY A 331 0.35 31.27 -19.37
C GLY A 331 0.62 30.58 -18.03
N THR A 332 -0.15 30.87 -16.97
CA THR A 332 0.01 30.21 -15.67
C THR A 332 -0.35 28.72 -15.79
N THR A 333 0.53 27.85 -15.30
CA THR A 333 0.28 26.40 -15.25
C THR A 333 -0.39 26.02 -13.93
N ILE A 334 -1.55 25.38 -14.03
CA ILE A 334 -2.27 24.78 -12.91
C ILE A 334 -2.01 23.27 -12.91
N THR A 335 -1.58 22.73 -11.79
CA THR A 335 -1.53 21.27 -11.56
C THR A 335 -2.78 20.84 -10.79
N ILE A 336 -3.57 19.93 -11.38
CA ILE A 336 -4.67 19.27 -10.67
C ILE A 336 -4.13 17.93 -10.15
N ARG A 337 -4.32 17.67 -8.87
CA ARG A 337 -3.96 16.40 -8.25
C ARG A 337 -4.88 16.04 -7.08
N PRO A 338 -5.00 14.74 -6.74
CA PRO A 338 -5.70 14.35 -5.52
C PRO A 338 -5.05 14.99 -4.29
N ILE A 339 -5.88 15.33 -3.31
CA ILE A 339 -5.41 15.90 -2.04
C ILE A 339 -4.73 14.83 -1.21
N ARG A 340 -3.74 15.21 -0.39
CA ARG A 340 -2.96 14.34 0.51
C ARG A 340 -3.09 14.84 1.94
N PRO A 341 -2.88 14.02 2.98
CA PRO A 341 -2.86 14.48 4.37
C PRO A 341 -1.84 15.59 4.65
N GLU A 342 -0.69 15.57 3.92
CA GLU A 342 0.35 16.59 4.02
C GLU A 342 -0.13 17.96 3.53
N ASP A 343 -1.21 18.01 2.76
CA ASP A 343 -1.80 19.26 2.25
C ASP A 343 -2.63 20.01 3.29
N ALA A 344 -2.73 19.53 4.53
CA ALA A 344 -3.54 20.15 5.57
C ALA A 344 -3.21 21.64 5.81
N GLU A 345 -1.93 22.02 5.72
CA GLU A 345 -1.50 23.42 5.86
C GLU A 345 -1.87 24.26 4.63
N ILE A 346 -1.78 23.70 3.43
CA ILE A 346 -2.14 24.34 2.17
C ILE A 346 -3.65 24.57 2.13
N GLU A 347 -4.45 23.54 2.44
CA GLU A 347 -5.93 23.61 2.52
C GLU A 347 -6.36 24.64 3.57
N GLN A 348 -5.73 24.66 4.76
CA GLN A 348 -6.04 25.65 5.80
C GLN A 348 -5.74 27.07 5.33
N SER A 349 -4.59 27.27 4.67
CA SER A 349 -4.19 28.57 4.14
C SER A 349 -5.13 29.05 3.04
N PHE A 350 -5.55 28.13 2.16
CA PHE A 350 -6.54 28.36 1.13
C PHE A 350 -7.86 28.86 1.75
N VAL A 351 -8.42 28.09 2.70
CA VAL A 351 -9.69 28.46 3.32
C VAL A 351 -9.60 29.78 4.08
N ARG A 352 -8.49 30.08 4.77
CA ARG A 352 -8.31 31.37 5.46
C ARG A 352 -8.39 32.57 4.51
N LYS A 353 -7.83 32.45 3.30
CA LYS A 353 -7.78 33.51 2.28
C LYS A 353 -9.11 33.76 1.59
N LEU A 354 -10.06 32.81 1.61
CA LEU A 354 -11.38 32.98 1.00
C LEU A 354 -12.17 34.12 1.64
N SER A 355 -12.96 34.84 0.82
CA SER A 355 -13.93 35.83 1.33
C SER A 355 -15.00 35.18 2.21
N ALA A 356 -15.59 35.95 3.11
CA ALA A 356 -16.70 35.49 3.94
C ALA A 356 -17.88 34.96 3.12
N LYS A 357 -18.12 35.54 1.92
CA LYS A 357 -19.15 35.13 0.97
C LYS A 357 -18.83 33.76 0.38
N SER A 358 -17.61 33.54 -0.10
CA SER A 358 -17.16 32.26 -0.66
C SER A 358 -17.18 31.15 0.39
N LYS A 359 -16.76 31.43 1.62
CA LYS A 359 -16.89 30.49 2.75
C LYS A 359 -18.35 30.12 3.01
N TYR A 360 -19.23 31.11 3.08
CA TYR A 360 -20.65 30.85 3.31
C TYR A 360 -21.28 29.99 2.21
N PHE A 361 -20.97 30.30 0.96
CA PHE A 361 -21.46 29.50 -0.18
C PHE A 361 -20.93 28.07 -0.17
N ARG A 362 -19.72 27.83 0.34
CA ARG A 362 -19.12 26.49 0.40
C ARG A 362 -19.62 25.65 1.58
N PHE A 363 -19.76 26.27 2.74
CA PHE A 363 -20.04 25.54 3.99
C PHE A 363 -21.48 25.70 4.48
N MET A 364 -22.30 26.55 3.81
CA MET A 364 -23.67 26.92 4.20
C MET A 364 -23.78 27.39 5.65
N ARG A 365 -22.65 27.83 6.20
CA ARG A 365 -22.51 28.37 7.56
C ARG A 365 -21.32 29.30 7.65
N SER A 366 -21.28 30.12 8.71
CA SER A 366 -20.10 30.98 8.97
C SER A 366 -18.92 30.13 9.43
N VAL A 367 -17.82 30.15 8.65
CA VAL A 367 -16.57 29.46 8.95
C VAL A 367 -15.45 30.46 8.78
N ASN A 368 -14.65 30.68 9.82
CA ASN A 368 -13.45 31.56 9.74
C ASN A 368 -12.25 30.75 9.23
N GLU A 369 -12.02 29.59 9.81
CA GLU A 369 -10.98 28.62 9.47
C GLU A 369 -11.47 27.20 9.73
N LEU A 370 -10.79 26.20 9.16
CA LEU A 370 -11.12 24.80 9.40
C LEU A 370 -10.66 24.39 10.80
N THR A 371 -11.50 23.64 11.50
CA THR A 371 -11.09 22.97 12.73
C THR A 371 -10.13 21.82 12.42
N GLN A 372 -9.37 21.36 13.41
CA GLN A 372 -8.48 20.21 13.23
C GLN A 372 -9.23 18.96 12.73
N GLU A 373 -10.44 18.73 13.25
CA GLU A 373 -11.29 17.64 12.81
C GLU A 373 -11.71 17.79 11.34
N MET A 374 -12.07 18.99 10.90
CA MET A 374 -12.38 19.27 9.49
C MET A 374 -11.17 19.08 8.59
N LEU A 375 -9.98 19.49 9.01
CA LEU A 375 -8.74 19.29 8.24
C LEU A 375 -8.47 17.81 8.04
N VAL A 376 -8.54 17.01 9.09
CA VAL A 376 -8.40 15.55 9.00
C VAL A 376 -9.42 14.98 8.02
N ARG A 377 -10.70 15.31 8.17
CA ARG A 377 -11.77 14.83 7.28
C ARG A 377 -11.59 15.25 5.82
N PHE A 378 -11.00 16.42 5.56
CA PHE A 378 -10.86 16.95 4.21
C PHE A 378 -9.61 16.48 3.49
N THR A 379 -8.59 16.04 4.22
CA THR A 379 -7.30 15.64 3.65
C THR A 379 -7.01 14.14 3.78
N GLN A 380 -7.59 13.44 4.77
CA GLN A 380 -7.42 11.99 4.96
C GLN A 380 -8.62 11.24 4.40
N LEU A 381 -8.61 11.02 3.09
CA LEU A 381 -9.75 10.47 2.36
C LEU A 381 -9.67 8.95 2.23
N ASP A 382 -10.82 8.29 2.33
CA ASP A 382 -11.03 6.96 1.80
C ASP A 382 -11.32 7.08 0.29
N TYR A 383 -10.28 6.91 -0.53
CA TYR A 383 -10.39 7.00 -1.99
C TYR A 383 -11.37 5.98 -2.61
N HIS A 384 -11.84 5.00 -1.83
CA HIS A 384 -12.94 4.14 -2.24
C HIS A 384 -14.27 4.89 -2.32
N ARG A 385 -14.53 5.78 -1.35
CA ARG A 385 -15.81 6.46 -1.17
C ARG A 385 -15.77 7.94 -1.49
N GLU A 386 -14.60 8.56 -1.39
CA GLU A 386 -14.42 9.99 -1.51
C GLU A 386 -13.21 10.32 -2.40
N LEU A 387 -13.30 11.40 -3.13
CA LEU A 387 -12.18 11.96 -3.88
C LEU A 387 -12.20 13.48 -3.71
N ALA A 388 -11.05 14.07 -3.45
CA ALA A 388 -10.86 15.51 -3.56
C ALA A 388 -9.68 15.79 -4.49
N LEU A 389 -9.88 16.70 -5.43
CA LEU A 389 -8.87 17.18 -6.36
C LEU A 389 -8.59 18.64 -6.04
N ILE A 390 -7.33 18.97 -5.77
CA ILE A 390 -6.88 20.33 -5.60
C ILE A 390 -6.22 20.85 -6.88
N GLY A 391 -6.45 22.12 -7.19
CA GLY A 391 -5.70 22.84 -8.20
C GLY A 391 -4.64 23.69 -7.51
N VAL A 392 -3.36 23.47 -7.84
CA VAL A 392 -2.25 24.19 -7.26
C VAL A 392 -1.43 24.92 -8.31
N VAL A 393 -0.83 26.05 -7.90
CA VAL A 393 0.17 26.80 -8.65
C VAL A 393 1.49 26.80 -7.89
N ASP A 394 2.59 26.78 -8.61
CA ASP A 394 3.91 27.00 -8.01
C ASP A 394 4.12 28.53 -7.86
N GLN A 395 4.35 28.98 -6.64
CA GLN A 395 4.75 30.35 -6.33
C GLN A 395 6.06 30.30 -5.54
N ASP A 396 7.14 30.69 -6.18
CA ASP A 396 8.48 30.74 -5.58
C ASP A 396 8.99 29.40 -5.01
N GLY A 397 8.56 28.27 -5.64
CA GLY A 397 8.93 26.91 -5.22
C GLY A 397 8.01 26.30 -4.15
N GLU A 398 6.93 26.99 -3.79
CA GLU A 398 5.89 26.47 -2.90
C GLU A 398 4.58 26.27 -3.66
N GLU A 399 3.90 25.13 -3.40
CA GLU A 399 2.56 24.88 -3.94
C GLU A 399 1.53 25.73 -3.18
N VAL A 400 0.75 26.49 -3.93
CA VAL A 400 -0.37 27.29 -3.40
C VAL A 400 -1.66 26.79 -4.02
N GLU A 401 -2.63 26.42 -3.18
CA GLU A 401 -3.93 25.98 -3.61
C GLU A 401 -4.78 27.14 -4.12
N VAL A 402 -5.36 26.96 -5.31
CA VAL A 402 -6.22 27.95 -5.97
C VAL A 402 -7.67 27.47 -6.11
N GLY A 403 -7.93 26.21 -5.83
CA GLY A 403 -9.28 25.64 -5.81
C GLY A 403 -9.29 24.16 -5.50
N VAL A 404 -10.42 23.70 -4.98
CA VAL A 404 -10.66 22.29 -4.65
C VAL A 404 -12.05 21.87 -5.12
N THR A 405 -12.13 20.65 -5.64
CA THR A 405 -13.37 19.94 -5.92
C THR A 405 -13.34 18.58 -5.24
N ARG A 406 -14.49 18.08 -4.80
CA ARG A 406 -14.61 16.76 -4.20
C ARG A 406 -15.93 16.09 -4.52
N TYR A 407 -15.95 14.78 -4.46
CA TYR A 407 -17.19 14.01 -4.30
C TYR A 407 -17.14 13.12 -3.08
N ALA A 408 -18.31 12.82 -2.54
CA ALA A 408 -18.54 11.78 -1.54
C ALA A 408 -19.63 10.84 -2.08
N MET A 409 -19.41 9.53 -1.96
CA MET A 409 -20.38 8.50 -2.38
C MET A 409 -21.62 8.57 -1.49
N ASN A 410 -22.79 8.59 -2.09
CA ASN A 410 -24.05 8.50 -1.40
C ASN A 410 -24.32 7.08 -0.86
N PRO A 411 -25.19 6.91 0.13
CA PRO A 411 -25.49 5.59 0.73
C PRO A 411 -26.01 4.54 -0.24
N ASP A 412 -26.52 4.95 -1.42
CA ASP A 412 -27.00 4.05 -2.47
C ASP A 412 -25.86 3.31 -3.22
N GLY A 413 -24.60 3.78 -3.04
CA GLY A 413 -23.42 3.26 -3.71
C GLY A 413 -23.38 3.48 -5.23
N LYS A 414 -24.34 4.24 -5.80
CA LYS A 414 -24.50 4.47 -7.25
C LYS A 414 -24.41 5.94 -7.63
N SER A 415 -24.60 6.83 -6.68
CA SER A 415 -24.52 8.27 -6.86
C SER A 415 -23.46 8.90 -5.95
N CYS A 416 -23.06 10.11 -6.25
CA CYS A 416 -22.12 10.88 -5.44
C CYS A 416 -22.50 12.35 -5.36
N GLU A 417 -22.31 12.95 -4.19
CA GLU A 417 -22.49 14.38 -3.96
C GLU A 417 -21.18 15.12 -4.24
N PHE A 418 -21.26 16.21 -5.04
CA PHE A 418 -20.09 17.03 -5.32
C PHE A 418 -20.06 18.33 -4.53
N ALA A 419 -18.85 18.88 -4.39
CA ALA A 419 -18.64 20.25 -3.95
C ALA A 419 -17.41 20.83 -4.65
N VAL A 420 -17.44 22.11 -5.00
CA VAL A 420 -16.31 22.81 -5.62
C VAL A 420 -16.21 24.24 -5.10
N ILE A 421 -14.97 24.71 -4.96
CA ILE A 421 -14.68 26.12 -4.65
C ILE A 421 -13.35 26.51 -5.31
N VAL A 422 -13.29 27.77 -5.77
CA VAL A 422 -12.09 28.38 -6.36
C VAL A 422 -11.84 29.69 -5.60
N ALA A 423 -10.59 29.97 -5.27
CA ALA A 423 -10.18 31.20 -4.61
C ALA A 423 -10.69 32.44 -5.36
N ASP A 424 -11.12 33.46 -4.63
CA ASP A 424 -11.84 34.61 -5.21
C ASP A 424 -11.06 35.27 -6.34
N GLU A 425 -9.75 35.41 -6.23
CA GLU A 425 -8.85 36.00 -7.24
C GLU A 425 -8.60 35.10 -8.48
N TRP A 426 -8.91 33.80 -8.35
CA TRP A 426 -8.74 32.79 -9.40
C TRP A 426 -10.06 32.40 -10.09
N GLN A 427 -11.18 32.99 -9.68
CA GLN A 427 -12.48 32.74 -10.31
C GLN A 427 -12.53 33.30 -11.73
N ARG A 428 -13.44 32.75 -12.55
CA ARG A 428 -13.69 33.10 -13.97
C ARG A 428 -12.51 32.88 -14.93
N LYS A 429 -11.48 32.13 -14.50
CA LYS A 429 -10.34 31.73 -15.34
C LYS A 429 -10.47 30.29 -15.89
N GLY A 430 -11.62 29.63 -15.73
CA GLY A 430 -11.87 28.26 -16.22
C GLY A 430 -11.48 27.15 -15.23
N ILE A 431 -10.83 27.46 -14.09
CA ILE A 431 -10.34 26.47 -13.14
C ILE A 431 -11.47 25.58 -12.61
N GLY A 432 -12.60 26.18 -12.20
CA GLY A 432 -13.75 25.40 -11.70
C GLY A 432 -14.31 24.41 -12.73
N SER A 433 -14.32 24.76 -14.02
CA SER A 433 -14.76 23.86 -15.08
C SER A 433 -13.78 22.70 -15.28
N HIS A 434 -12.47 22.95 -15.25
CA HIS A 434 -11.45 21.90 -15.33
C HIS A 434 -11.51 20.94 -14.15
N LEU A 435 -11.58 21.46 -12.92
CA LEU A 435 -11.73 20.68 -11.71
C LEU A 435 -12.96 19.78 -11.76
N MET A 436 -14.13 20.34 -12.12
CA MET A 436 -15.37 19.56 -12.19
C MET A 436 -15.36 18.52 -13.32
N ASN A 437 -14.79 18.82 -14.48
CA ASN A 437 -14.67 17.84 -15.56
C ASN A 437 -13.78 16.65 -15.12
N THR A 438 -12.61 16.94 -14.54
CA THR A 438 -11.71 15.89 -14.01
C THR A 438 -12.41 15.05 -12.92
N LEU A 439 -13.19 15.70 -12.04
CA LEU A 439 -13.96 15.01 -11.01
C LEU A 439 -15.06 14.12 -11.61
N MET A 440 -15.81 14.62 -12.59
CA MET A 440 -16.86 13.83 -13.28
C MET A 440 -16.26 12.64 -14.05
N ASP A 441 -15.10 12.80 -14.67
CA ASP A 441 -14.43 11.71 -15.38
C ASP A 441 -13.96 10.64 -14.39
N ALA A 442 -13.41 11.03 -13.24
CA ALA A 442 -13.06 10.11 -12.17
C ALA A 442 -14.29 9.39 -11.60
N ALA A 443 -15.41 10.10 -11.42
CA ALA A 443 -16.66 9.51 -10.95
C ALA A 443 -17.24 8.49 -11.96
N ARG A 444 -17.14 8.74 -13.26
CA ARG A 444 -17.54 7.78 -14.33
C ARG A 444 -16.67 6.53 -14.31
N GLN A 445 -15.35 6.71 -14.23
CA GLN A 445 -14.41 5.58 -14.13
C GLN A 445 -14.69 4.71 -12.91
N ARG A 446 -15.16 5.34 -11.83
CA ARG A 446 -15.57 4.66 -10.60
C ARG A 446 -16.90 3.90 -10.75
N GLY A 447 -17.70 4.19 -11.78
CA GLY A 447 -18.98 3.55 -12.06
C GLY A 447 -20.19 4.25 -11.42
N PHE A 448 -20.04 5.50 -10.93
CA PHE A 448 -21.19 6.29 -10.50
C PHE A 448 -22.09 6.63 -11.68
N GLN A 449 -23.39 6.53 -11.47
CA GLN A 449 -24.41 6.78 -12.50
C GLN A 449 -24.88 8.24 -12.50
N THR A 450 -24.90 8.87 -11.33
CA THR A 450 -25.35 10.24 -11.13
C THR A 450 -24.44 11.00 -10.18
N MET A 451 -24.34 12.30 -10.41
CA MET A 451 -23.65 13.24 -9.52
C MET A 451 -24.62 14.37 -9.19
N ASP A 452 -24.79 14.65 -7.91
CA ASP A 452 -25.66 15.69 -7.39
C ASP A 452 -24.90 16.64 -6.47
N GLY A 453 -25.49 17.79 -6.15
CA GLY A 453 -24.94 18.74 -5.20
C GLY A 453 -25.91 19.87 -4.87
N GLU A 454 -25.86 20.31 -3.61
CA GLU A 454 -26.68 21.40 -3.11
C GLU A 454 -26.01 22.76 -3.34
N ILE A 455 -26.79 23.73 -3.82
CA ILE A 455 -26.30 25.07 -4.16
C ILE A 455 -27.29 26.10 -3.65
N LEU A 456 -26.85 27.10 -2.90
CA LEU A 456 -27.68 28.21 -2.49
C LEU A 456 -28.23 28.95 -3.70
N ALA A 457 -29.51 29.30 -3.71
CA ALA A 457 -30.21 29.89 -4.86
C ALA A 457 -29.65 31.27 -5.26
N ASP A 458 -28.96 31.97 -4.37
CA ASP A 458 -28.29 33.23 -4.62
C ASP A 458 -26.83 33.09 -5.09
N ASN A 459 -26.29 31.85 -5.15
CA ASN A 459 -24.98 31.58 -5.71
C ASN A 459 -25.02 31.46 -7.25
N HIS A 460 -25.29 32.58 -7.91
CA HIS A 460 -25.45 32.63 -9.37
C HIS A 460 -24.21 32.18 -10.14
N ASN A 461 -22.99 32.39 -9.58
CA ASN A 461 -21.74 31.95 -10.23
C ASN A 461 -21.66 30.42 -10.30
N MET A 462 -22.00 29.74 -9.20
CA MET A 462 -22.00 28.29 -9.13
C MET A 462 -23.11 27.71 -10.02
N LEU A 463 -24.31 28.25 -9.94
CA LEU A 463 -25.45 27.85 -10.81
C LEU A 463 -25.08 28.00 -12.30
N GLY A 464 -24.38 29.08 -12.67
CA GLY A 464 -23.89 29.27 -14.03
C GLY A 464 -22.86 28.21 -14.45
N LEU A 465 -21.92 27.89 -13.56
CA LEU A 465 -20.89 26.87 -13.81
C LEU A 465 -21.54 25.50 -14.07
N VAL A 466 -22.32 24.98 -13.13
CA VAL A 466 -22.89 23.64 -13.23
C VAL A 466 -23.91 23.54 -14.40
N LYS A 467 -24.62 24.64 -14.71
CA LYS A 467 -25.47 24.72 -15.92
C LYS A 467 -24.63 24.53 -17.20
N SER A 468 -23.49 25.20 -17.30
CA SER A 468 -22.59 25.06 -18.46
C SER A 468 -22.00 23.63 -18.56
N LEU A 469 -21.92 22.90 -17.46
CA LEU A 469 -21.47 21.51 -17.39
C LEU A 469 -22.61 20.50 -17.65
N GLY A 470 -23.85 20.98 -17.90
CA GLY A 470 -25.00 20.15 -18.26
C GLY A 470 -25.76 19.55 -17.07
N PHE A 471 -25.67 20.14 -15.89
CA PHE A 471 -26.50 19.75 -14.75
C PHE A 471 -27.92 20.31 -14.91
N GLN A 472 -28.90 19.55 -14.45
CA GLN A 472 -30.29 19.96 -14.30
C GLN A 472 -30.53 20.44 -12.88
N PHE A 473 -31.54 21.29 -12.66
CA PHE A 473 -31.84 21.87 -11.35
C PHE A 473 -33.27 21.63 -10.93
N HIS A 474 -33.46 21.33 -9.65
CA HIS A 474 -34.74 21.40 -8.99
C HIS A 474 -34.58 22.10 -7.63
N THR A 475 -35.68 22.61 -7.09
CA THR A 475 -35.67 23.22 -5.75
C THR A 475 -35.67 22.12 -4.72
N SER A 476 -34.84 22.23 -3.68
CA SER A 476 -34.85 21.28 -2.57
C SER A 476 -36.27 21.24 -1.92
N PRO A 477 -36.82 20.05 -1.67
CA PRO A 477 -38.09 19.91 -1.00
C PRO A 477 -38.07 20.45 0.46
N ASP A 478 -36.89 20.37 1.08
CA ASP A 478 -36.70 20.69 2.51
C ASP A 478 -36.38 22.19 2.73
N ASP A 479 -35.73 22.84 1.76
CA ASP A 479 -35.34 24.25 1.84
C ASP A 479 -35.46 24.97 0.48
N PRO A 480 -36.42 25.90 0.29
CA PRO A 480 -36.59 26.67 -0.95
C PRO A 480 -35.42 27.55 -1.31
N SER A 481 -34.53 27.88 -0.35
CA SER A 481 -33.31 28.66 -0.60
C SER A 481 -32.16 27.84 -1.22
N VAL A 482 -32.36 26.51 -1.33
CA VAL A 482 -31.39 25.55 -1.89
C VAL A 482 -31.90 25.00 -3.23
N LYS A 483 -31.01 24.94 -4.21
CA LYS A 483 -31.18 24.23 -5.48
C LYS A 483 -30.34 22.96 -5.45
N VAL A 484 -30.94 21.86 -5.83
CA VAL A 484 -30.22 20.61 -6.08
C VAL A 484 -29.86 20.56 -7.57
N ALA A 485 -28.59 20.49 -7.86
CA ALA A 485 -28.06 20.28 -9.19
C ALA A 485 -27.76 18.80 -9.38
N GLU A 486 -28.29 18.20 -10.43
CA GLU A 486 -28.14 16.77 -10.71
C GLU A 486 -27.71 16.55 -12.15
N LYS A 487 -26.80 15.59 -12.36
CA LYS A 487 -26.34 15.17 -13.68
C LYS A 487 -26.15 13.68 -13.74
N ARG A 488 -26.63 13.05 -14.81
CA ARG A 488 -26.26 11.68 -15.17
C ARG A 488 -24.85 11.68 -15.75
N LEU A 489 -24.00 10.84 -15.23
CA LEU A 489 -22.59 10.74 -15.60
C LEU A 489 -22.33 9.91 -16.87
#